data_461f8e1b6cf9e40dd02bdf6c8ff8d686
#
_entry.id   461f8e1b6cf9e40dd02bdf6c8ff8d686
#
_cell.length_a   1.000
_cell.length_b   1.000
_cell.length_c   1.000
_cell.angle_alpha   90.00
_cell.angle_beta   90.00
_cell.angle_gamma   90.00
#
_symmetry.space_group_name_H-M   'P 1'
#
loop_
_entity.id
_entity.type
_entity.pdbx_description
1 polymer ?
#
loop_
_entity_poly.entity_id
_entity_poly.type
_entity_poly.pdbx_seq_one_letter_code
_entity_poly.pdbx_strand_id
1 'polypeptide(L)'
;MDRWVIARFQQHAQPLDPIPTGVSERIALPEPIEAVVFDIYGTLLISGCGDIGVTAHGEGSAAGRALAAAGVEPDLPGEAVVEQLRATIARRHHAAHERGIPFPEVDIVEVWAETIAQLVEQGRLPATARSIDPRRVAVEYEVRVNPVWPMPGARECLEACRRSGLLLGIVSNAQFFTPAIFPALFGSTLEQLGIPPARQIYSYRYGRAKPDTYLFEEIKKELTGQAIGADRTIYVGNDMRNDIWAAAESGMRTALFAGDRRSLRMRRDDPRVSDIEPDVTVTDWSRFTAAIGDPT
;
A
#
# COMPACT_ATOMS: atom_id res chain seq x y z
N MET A 1 1.03 12.38 13.70
CA MET A 1 0.98 10.90 13.53
C MET A 1 0.69 10.27 14.90
N ASP A 2 -0.26 9.36 14.97
CA ASP A 2 -0.76 8.82 16.23
C ASP A 2 0.23 7.81 16.83
N ARG A 3 0.82 8.13 17.98
CA ARG A 3 1.83 7.28 18.65
C ARG A 3 1.32 5.86 18.95
N TRP A 4 0.02 5.72 19.23
CA TRP A 4 -0.57 4.42 19.52
C TRP A 4 -0.57 3.50 18.29
N VAL A 5 -0.78 4.04 17.07
CA VAL A 5 -0.71 3.27 15.83
C VAL A 5 0.70 2.71 15.62
N ILE A 6 1.72 3.56 15.80
CA ILE A 6 3.13 3.15 15.73
C ILE A 6 3.40 1.99 16.71
N ALA A 7 2.98 2.16 17.98
CA ALA A 7 3.16 1.14 19.01
C ALA A 7 2.48 -0.19 18.65
N ARG A 8 1.30 -0.16 18.01
CA ARG A 8 0.60 -1.39 17.59
C ARG A 8 1.36 -2.12 16.49
N PHE A 9 1.86 -1.41 15.46
CA PHE A 9 2.70 -2.04 14.45
C PHE A 9 3.99 -2.61 15.04
N GLN A 10 4.66 -1.90 15.95
CA GLN A 10 5.86 -2.42 16.65
C GLN A 10 5.56 -3.68 17.46
N GLN A 11 4.45 -3.70 18.19
CA GLN A 11 4.07 -4.84 19.04
C GLN A 11 3.74 -6.10 18.23
N HIS A 12 3.19 -5.95 17.02
CA HIS A 12 2.81 -7.07 16.15
C HIS A 12 3.85 -7.35 15.06
N ALA A 13 4.93 -6.56 15.00
CA ALA A 13 5.98 -6.77 14.03
C ALA A 13 6.65 -8.13 14.21
N GLN A 14 6.79 -8.86 13.11
CA GLN A 14 7.53 -10.10 13.05
C GLN A 14 8.45 -10.04 11.82
N PRO A 15 9.72 -10.37 11.95
CA PRO A 15 10.63 -10.45 10.81
C PRO A 15 10.08 -11.36 9.73
N LEU A 16 10.11 -10.88 8.50
CA LEU A 16 9.75 -11.63 7.31
C LEU A 16 10.90 -11.54 6.31
N ASP A 17 11.25 -12.69 5.73
CA ASP A 17 12.19 -12.73 4.62
C ASP A 17 11.44 -12.76 3.28
N PRO A 18 11.96 -12.10 2.24
CA PRO A 18 11.37 -12.18 0.91
C PRO A 18 11.53 -13.59 0.33
N ILE A 19 10.54 -14.04 -0.42
CA ILE A 19 10.60 -15.33 -1.15
C ILE A 19 11.06 -15.04 -2.57
N PRO A 20 12.19 -15.60 -3.02
CA PRO A 20 12.71 -15.39 -4.37
C PRO A 20 11.68 -15.68 -5.46
N THR A 21 11.62 -14.83 -6.47
CA THR A 21 10.65 -14.93 -7.58
C THR A 21 11.18 -15.74 -8.77
N GLY A 22 12.50 -15.79 -8.95
CA GLY A 22 13.13 -16.38 -10.13
C GLY A 22 13.00 -15.54 -11.41
N VAL A 23 12.54 -14.29 -11.29
CA VAL A 23 12.46 -13.36 -12.42
C VAL A 23 13.84 -12.86 -12.79
N SER A 24 14.15 -12.82 -14.10
CA SER A 24 15.40 -12.25 -14.60
C SER A 24 15.42 -10.74 -14.46
N GLU A 25 16.53 -10.21 -13.99
CA GLU A 25 16.73 -8.77 -13.85
C GLU A 25 17.06 -8.10 -15.21
N ARG A 26 16.62 -6.87 -15.34
CA ARG A 26 17.00 -5.93 -16.41
C ARG A 26 17.28 -4.58 -15.77
N ILE A 27 18.55 -4.27 -15.56
CA ILE A 27 18.98 -3.09 -14.80
C ILE A 27 19.69 -2.10 -15.75
N ALA A 28 18.91 -1.41 -16.56
CA ALA A 28 19.40 -0.31 -17.35
C ALA A 28 18.46 0.88 -17.10
N LEU A 29 18.83 1.75 -16.17
CA LEU A 29 18.01 2.93 -15.88
C LEU A 29 17.95 3.84 -17.12
N PRO A 30 16.74 4.22 -17.55
CA PRO A 30 16.59 5.24 -18.57
C PRO A 30 17.06 6.59 -18.02
N GLU A 31 17.90 7.30 -18.74
CA GLU A 31 18.36 8.63 -18.35
C GLU A 31 17.68 9.74 -19.19
N PRO A 32 17.49 10.93 -18.63
CA PRO A 32 17.73 11.33 -17.24
C PRO A 32 16.57 10.96 -16.30
N ILE A 33 16.87 10.50 -15.08
CA ILE A 33 15.89 10.33 -14.00
C ILE A 33 16.16 11.41 -12.95
N GLU A 34 15.11 12.13 -12.55
CA GLU A 34 15.14 13.19 -11.53
C GLU A 34 14.22 12.92 -10.35
N ALA A 35 13.27 11.99 -10.51
CA ALA A 35 12.38 11.58 -9.43
C ALA A 35 12.14 10.06 -9.41
N VAL A 36 11.98 9.50 -8.22
CA VAL A 36 11.57 8.11 -8.02
C VAL A 36 10.31 8.08 -7.17
N VAL A 37 9.27 7.44 -7.70
CA VAL A 37 7.99 7.26 -7.00
C VAL A 37 7.81 5.78 -6.70
N PHE A 38 7.46 5.44 -5.47
CA PHE A 38 7.39 4.06 -5.00
C PHE A 38 5.96 3.65 -4.64
N ASP A 39 5.62 2.41 -4.92
CA ASP A 39 4.59 1.70 -4.17
C ASP A 39 5.13 1.28 -2.79
N ILE A 40 4.26 0.84 -1.89
CA ILE A 40 4.64 0.45 -0.52
C ILE A 40 4.57 -1.06 -0.33
N TYR A 41 3.36 -1.65 -0.43
CA TYR A 41 3.15 -3.06 -0.08
C TYR A 41 3.65 -4.00 -1.17
N GLY A 42 4.58 -4.89 -0.83
CA GLY A 42 5.27 -5.76 -1.79
C GLY A 42 6.45 -5.10 -2.50
N THR A 43 6.70 -3.82 -2.21
CA THR A 43 7.78 -3.00 -2.80
C THR A 43 8.74 -2.53 -1.70
N LEU A 44 8.40 -1.49 -0.93
CA LEU A 44 9.20 -1.04 0.23
C LEU A 44 8.98 -1.90 1.47
N LEU A 45 7.82 -2.55 1.56
CA LEU A 45 7.44 -3.48 2.63
C LEU A 45 7.16 -4.87 2.05
N ILE A 46 7.64 -5.89 2.74
CA ILE A 46 7.10 -7.24 2.61
C ILE A 46 5.68 -7.20 3.19
N SER A 47 4.71 -7.78 2.50
CA SER A 47 3.33 -7.97 2.95
C SER A 47 3.05 -9.46 3.12
N GLY A 48 2.71 -9.88 4.33
CA GLY A 48 2.52 -11.30 4.64
C GLY A 48 1.31 -11.92 3.94
N CYS A 49 0.27 -11.13 3.66
CA CYS A 49 -0.88 -11.58 2.86
C CYS A 49 -0.65 -11.42 1.35
N GLY A 50 0.41 -10.74 0.93
CA GLY A 50 0.81 -10.57 -0.48
C GLY A 50 -0.06 -9.64 -1.30
N ASP A 51 -1.31 -9.40 -0.93
CA ASP A 51 -2.22 -8.45 -1.60
C ASP A 51 -3.35 -8.05 -0.62
N ILE A 52 -3.78 -6.80 -0.72
CA ILE A 52 -4.91 -6.28 0.05
C ILE A 52 -6.18 -6.93 -0.51
N GLY A 53 -6.92 -7.67 0.33
CA GLY A 53 -8.17 -8.34 -0.07
C GLY A 53 -8.05 -9.83 -0.39
N VAL A 54 -6.87 -10.43 -0.33
CA VAL A 54 -6.73 -11.90 -0.34
C VAL A 54 -7.14 -12.44 1.03
N THR A 55 -8.00 -13.46 1.05
CA THR A 55 -8.46 -14.14 2.27
C THR A 55 -7.28 -14.69 3.06
N ALA A 56 -6.87 -13.98 4.11
CA ALA A 56 -5.88 -14.49 5.05
C ALA A 56 -6.54 -15.56 5.94
N HIS A 57 -5.85 -16.69 6.12
CA HIS A 57 -6.30 -17.68 7.11
C HIS A 57 -6.40 -17.00 8.49
N GLY A 58 -7.56 -17.14 9.15
CA GLY A 58 -7.78 -16.59 10.50
C GLY A 58 -8.35 -15.17 10.56
N GLU A 59 -8.84 -14.61 9.46
CA GLU A 59 -9.49 -13.28 9.45
C GLU A 59 -10.61 -13.16 10.48
N GLY A 60 -11.46 -14.17 10.63
CA GLY A 60 -12.51 -14.18 11.64
C GLY A 60 -11.96 -14.02 13.05
N SER A 61 -10.95 -14.82 13.40
CA SER A 61 -10.26 -14.68 14.69
C SER A 61 -9.61 -13.30 14.87
N ALA A 62 -9.07 -12.72 13.80
CA ALA A 62 -8.49 -11.37 13.83
C ALA A 62 -9.58 -10.31 14.07
N ALA A 63 -10.75 -10.43 13.41
CA ALA A 63 -11.86 -9.50 13.58
C ALA A 63 -12.43 -9.52 15.00
N GLY A 64 -12.63 -10.71 15.56
CA GLY A 64 -13.07 -10.84 16.95
C GLY A 64 -12.08 -10.20 17.94
N ARG A 65 -10.77 -10.49 17.78
CA ARG A 65 -9.73 -9.88 18.61
C ARG A 65 -9.60 -8.37 18.42
N ALA A 66 -9.86 -7.86 17.20
CA ALA A 66 -9.83 -6.42 16.94
C ALA A 66 -10.96 -5.70 17.68
N LEU A 67 -12.18 -6.24 17.67
CA LEU A 67 -13.30 -5.70 18.43
C LEU A 67 -13.04 -5.77 19.94
N ALA A 68 -12.55 -6.90 20.45
CA ALA A 68 -12.19 -7.06 21.86
C ALA A 68 -11.12 -6.06 22.30
N ALA A 69 -10.07 -5.87 21.50
CA ALA A 69 -9.02 -4.86 21.75
C ALA A 69 -9.55 -3.42 21.72
N ALA A 70 -10.67 -3.18 21.01
CA ALA A 70 -11.36 -1.90 20.99
C ALA A 70 -12.40 -1.75 22.12
N GLY A 71 -12.58 -2.77 22.97
CA GLY A 71 -13.45 -2.74 24.14
C GLY A 71 -14.83 -3.36 23.94
N VAL A 72 -15.03 -4.17 22.91
CA VAL A 72 -16.28 -4.90 22.66
C VAL A 72 -15.99 -6.38 22.50
N GLU A 73 -16.47 -7.20 23.44
CA GLU A 73 -16.46 -8.65 23.30
C GLU A 73 -17.64 -9.06 22.41
N PRO A 74 -17.38 -9.55 21.18
CA PRO A 74 -18.47 -9.95 20.30
C PRO A 74 -19.04 -11.32 20.72
N ASP A 75 -20.34 -11.39 20.85
CA ASP A 75 -21.07 -12.66 21.04
C ASP A 75 -21.52 -13.21 19.67
N LEU A 76 -20.59 -13.21 18.70
CA LEU A 76 -20.79 -13.77 17.37
C LEU A 76 -19.47 -14.28 16.81
N PRO A 77 -19.50 -15.28 15.89
CA PRO A 77 -18.30 -15.74 15.20
C PRO A 77 -17.62 -14.59 14.45
N GLY A 78 -16.30 -14.51 14.53
CA GLY A 78 -15.56 -13.46 13.85
C GLY A 78 -15.69 -13.49 12.33
N GLU A 79 -15.95 -14.67 11.76
CA GLU A 79 -16.26 -14.87 10.33
C GLU A 79 -17.50 -14.06 9.93
N ALA A 80 -18.50 -13.96 10.80
CA ALA A 80 -19.69 -13.16 10.55
C ALA A 80 -19.41 -11.64 10.59
N VAL A 81 -18.40 -11.20 11.35
CA VAL A 81 -17.92 -9.82 11.31
C VAL A 81 -17.24 -9.55 9.97
N VAL A 82 -16.37 -10.47 9.51
CA VAL A 82 -15.67 -10.35 8.22
C VAL A 82 -16.64 -10.36 7.04
N GLU A 83 -17.67 -11.20 7.09
CA GLU A 83 -18.74 -11.23 6.08
C GLU A 83 -19.43 -9.87 5.99
N GLN A 84 -19.82 -9.29 7.13
CA GLN A 84 -20.44 -7.96 7.17
C GLN A 84 -19.50 -6.86 6.69
N LEU A 85 -18.21 -6.92 7.05
CA LEU A 85 -17.16 -6.00 6.58
C LEU A 85 -17.07 -6.03 5.06
N ARG A 86 -16.97 -7.22 4.48
CA ARG A 86 -16.89 -7.42 3.01
C ARG A 86 -18.17 -6.94 2.31
N ALA A 87 -19.33 -7.20 2.87
CA ALA A 87 -20.59 -6.71 2.34
C ALA A 87 -20.65 -5.17 2.33
N THR A 88 -20.13 -4.53 3.38
CA THR A 88 -20.03 -3.06 3.47
C THR A 88 -19.09 -2.51 2.40
N ILE A 89 -17.91 -3.11 2.21
CA ILE A 89 -16.96 -2.72 1.15
C ILE A 89 -17.62 -2.88 -0.23
N ALA A 90 -18.22 -4.02 -0.51
CA ALA A 90 -18.84 -4.30 -1.81
C ALA A 90 -19.96 -3.29 -2.14
N ARG A 91 -20.78 -2.92 -1.16
CA ARG A 91 -21.84 -1.92 -1.33
C ARG A 91 -21.27 -0.54 -1.64
N ARG A 92 -20.20 -0.12 -0.94
CA ARG A 92 -19.52 1.16 -1.20
C ARG A 92 -18.86 1.18 -2.58
N HIS A 93 -18.23 0.08 -2.99
CA HIS A 93 -17.68 -0.06 -4.34
C HIS A 93 -18.77 0.04 -5.40
N HIS A 94 -19.90 -0.64 -5.20
CA HIS A 94 -21.03 -0.57 -6.12
C HIS A 94 -21.53 0.87 -6.28
N ALA A 95 -21.79 1.57 -5.17
CA ALA A 95 -22.19 2.97 -5.20
C ALA A 95 -21.14 3.89 -5.84
N ALA A 96 -19.85 3.60 -5.73
CA ALA A 96 -18.80 4.35 -6.40
C ALA A 96 -18.76 4.07 -7.91
N HIS A 97 -18.99 2.83 -8.33
CA HIS A 97 -19.14 2.47 -9.75
C HIS A 97 -20.34 3.18 -10.40
N GLU A 98 -21.47 3.29 -9.71
CA GLU A 98 -22.63 4.05 -10.19
C GLU A 98 -22.31 5.54 -10.41
N ARG A 99 -21.33 6.10 -9.67
CA ARG A 99 -20.80 7.46 -9.89
C ARG A 99 -19.70 7.53 -10.95
N GLY A 100 -19.42 6.44 -11.66
CA GLY A 100 -18.44 6.39 -12.75
C GLY A 100 -16.99 6.27 -12.28
N ILE A 101 -16.72 5.81 -11.04
CA ILE A 101 -15.36 5.53 -10.56
C ILE A 101 -15.00 4.10 -10.96
N PRO A 102 -14.04 3.87 -11.89
CA PRO A 102 -13.77 2.54 -12.42
C PRO A 102 -13.02 1.63 -11.43
N PHE A 103 -12.21 2.22 -10.55
CA PHE A 103 -11.43 1.50 -9.54
C PHE A 103 -11.61 2.19 -8.18
N PRO A 104 -12.73 1.93 -7.51
CA PRO A 104 -13.04 2.59 -6.25
C PRO A 104 -12.15 2.09 -5.12
N GLU A 105 -11.82 2.99 -4.22
CA GLU A 105 -11.20 2.71 -2.93
C GLU A 105 -12.14 3.12 -1.80
N VAL A 106 -12.01 2.51 -0.65
CA VAL A 106 -12.76 2.84 0.55
C VAL A 106 -11.85 3.46 1.63
N ASP A 107 -12.41 4.31 2.47
CA ASP A 107 -11.81 4.63 3.76
C ASP A 107 -12.20 3.52 4.75
N ILE A 108 -11.22 2.76 5.21
CA ILE A 108 -11.45 1.62 6.10
C ILE A 108 -12.04 2.03 7.45
N VAL A 109 -11.82 3.28 7.89
CA VAL A 109 -12.42 3.81 9.12
C VAL A 109 -13.93 3.93 8.97
N GLU A 110 -14.38 4.49 7.84
CA GLU A 110 -15.81 4.59 7.53
C GLU A 110 -16.45 3.22 7.33
N VAL A 111 -15.73 2.29 6.71
CA VAL A 111 -16.20 0.90 6.54
C VAL A 111 -16.41 0.22 7.88
N TRP A 112 -15.45 0.32 8.81
CA TRP A 112 -15.60 -0.25 10.14
C TRP A 112 -16.72 0.42 10.94
N ALA A 113 -16.84 1.75 10.87
CA ALA A 113 -17.92 2.48 11.53
C ALA A 113 -19.31 1.98 11.07
N GLU A 114 -19.49 1.84 9.75
CA GLU A 114 -20.72 1.36 9.15
C GLU A 114 -20.97 -0.14 9.47
N THR A 115 -19.95 -0.98 9.41
CA THR A 115 -20.01 -2.40 9.75
C THR A 115 -20.49 -2.60 11.19
N ILE A 116 -19.89 -1.86 12.14
CA ILE A 116 -20.28 -1.91 13.55
C ILE A 116 -21.71 -1.44 13.75
N ALA A 117 -22.10 -0.31 13.12
CA ALA A 117 -23.45 0.21 13.21
C ALA A 117 -24.50 -0.82 12.74
N GLN A 118 -24.25 -1.48 11.60
CA GLN A 118 -25.13 -2.50 11.06
C GLN A 118 -25.23 -3.75 11.96
N LEU A 119 -24.11 -4.21 12.52
CA LEU A 119 -24.10 -5.34 13.44
C LEU A 119 -24.88 -5.01 14.74
N VAL A 120 -24.82 -3.76 15.21
CA VAL A 120 -25.64 -3.30 16.35
C VAL A 120 -27.12 -3.24 15.97
N GLU A 121 -27.48 -2.73 14.81
CA GLU A 121 -28.87 -2.67 14.32
C GLU A 121 -29.47 -4.06 14.15
N GLN A 122 -28.67 -5.05 13.77
CA GLN A 122 -29.05 -6.46 13.67
C GLN A 122 -29.12 -7.17 15.05
N GLY A 123 -28.80 -6.47 16.15
CA GLY A 123 -28.74 -7.07 17.49
C GLY A 123 -27.57 -8.05 17.70
N ARG A 124 -26.57 -8.01 16.80
CA ARG A 124 -25.41 -8.93 16.83
C ARG A 124 -24.23 -8.36 17.61
N LEU A 125 -24.21 -7.06 17.87
CA LEU A 125 -23.31 -6.39 18.81
C LEU A 125 -24.13 -5.58 19.82
N PRO A 126 -23.61 -5.37 21.03
CA PRO A 126 -24.29 -4.54 22.03
C PRO A 126 -24.31 -3.07 21.58
N ALA A 127 -25.33 -2.33 22.03
CA ALA A 127 -25.48 -0.90 21.69
C ALA A 127 -24.25 -0.05 22.05
N THR A 128 -23.50 -0.45 23.08
CA THR A 128 -22.23 0.18 23.51
C THR A 128 -21.16 0.13 22.43
N ALA A 129 -21.22 -0.81 21.49
CA ALA A 129 -20.28 -0.92 20.38
C ALA A 129 -20.29 0.32 19.47
N ARG A 130 -21.38 1.11 19.45
CA ARG A 130 -21.46 2.37 18.68
C ARG A 130 -20.48 3.44 19.16
N SER A 131 -19.95 3.32 20.38
CA SER A 131 -19.01 4.29 20.97
C SER A 131 -17.54 3.93 20.80
N ILE A 132 -17.22 2.77 20.24
CA ILE A 132 -15.83 2.40 20.00
C ILE A 132 -15.24 3.19 18.84
N ASP A 133 -13.93 3.45 18.91
CA ASP A 133 -13.22 4.11 17.83
C ASP A 133 -12.98 3.13 16.66
N PRO A 134 -13.59 3.34 15.49
CA PRO A 134 -13.42 2.47 14.33
C PRO A 134 -11.97 2.47 13.80
N ARG A 135 -11.20 3.54 14.03
CA ARG A 135 -9.77 3.58 13.70
C ARG A 135 -9.00 2.53 14.48
N ARG A 136 -9.37 2.34 15.76
CA ARG A 136 -8.74 1.34 16.60
C ARG A 136 -9.04 -0.07 16.10
N VAL A 137 -10.29 -0.34 15.74
CA VAL A 137 -10.67 -1.65 15.17
C VAL A 137 -9.92 -1.90 13.86
N ALA A 138 -9.83 -0.91 12.97
CA ALA A 138 -9.13 -1.02 11.71
C ALA A 138 -7.64 -1.37 11.90
N VAL A 139 -6.92 -0.68 12.79
CA VAL A 139 -5.50 -0.98 13.07
C VAL A 139 -5.33 -2.33 13.74
N GLU A 140 -6.17 -2.66 14.73
CA GLU A 140 -6.13 -3.95 15.43
C GLU A 140 -6.42 -5.12 14.50
N TYR A 141 -7.28 -4.92 13.50
CA TYR A 141 -7.53 -5.91 12.46
C TYR A 141 -6.33 -6.05 11.53
N GLU A 142 -5.85 -4.93 10.97
CA GLU A 142 -4.74 -4.89 9.99
C GLU A 142 -3.47 -5.57 10.51
N VAL A 143 -3.02 -5.22 11.72
CA VAL A 143 -1.77 -5.79 12.28
C VAL A 143 -1.84 -7.31 12.51
N ARG A 144 -3.04 -7.90 12.47
CA ARG A 144 -3.24 -9.35 12.62
C ARG A 144 -3.43 -10.08 11.30
N VAL A 145 -4.01 -9.42 10.30
CA VAL A 145 -4.29 -10.06 9.00
C VAL A 145 -3.16 -9.83 8.00
N ASN A 146 -2.43 -8.73 8.12
CA ASN A 146 -1.37 -8.37 7.21
C ASN A 146 -0.07 -8.04 7.99
N PRO A 147 0.68 -9.04 8.44
CA PRO A 147 2.00 -8.80 9.00
C PRO A 147 2.90 -8.18 7.92
N VAL A 148 3.57 -7.07 8.27
CA VAL A 148 4.46 -6.35 7.38
C VAL A 148 5.86 -6.24 7.96
N TRP A 149 6.87 -6.22 7.08
CA TRP A 149 8.27 -6.04 7.45
C TRP A 149 9.01 -5.21 6.38
N PRO A 150 10.02 -4.40 6.73
CA PRO A 150 10.82 -3.71 5.72
C PRO A 150 11.41 -4.67 4.70
N MET A 151 11.27 -4.34 3.42
CA MET A 151 11.99 -5.09 2.38
C MET A 151 13.49 -4.86 2.56
N PRO A 152 14.34 -5.91 2.56
CA PRO A 152 15.78 -5.75 2.71
C PRO A 152 16.36 -4.73 1.72
N GLY A 153 17.16 -3.79 2.20
CA GLY A 153 17.77 -2.73 1.38
C GLY A 153 16.85 -1.55 1.04
N ALA A 154 15.55 -1.60 1.40
CA ALA A 154 14.62 -0.52 1.04
C ALA A 154 14.98 0.83 1.69
N ARG A 155 15.39 0.83 2.96
CA ARG A 155 15.82 2.04 3.65
C ARG A 155 17.06 2.64 2.99
N GLU A 156 18.06 1.82 2.76
CA GLU A 156 19.33 2.18 2.12
C GLU A 156 19.08 2.75 0.71
N CYS A 157 18.15 2.15 -0.03
CA CYS A 157 17.75 2.63 -1.35
C CYS A 157 17.12 4.03 -1.28
N LEU A 158 16.16 4.27 -0.39
CA LEU A 158 15.54 5.59 -0.20
C LEU A 158 16.59 6.65 0.16
N GLU A 159 17.51 6.31 1.05
CA GLU A 159 18.60 7.20 1.47
C GLU A 159 19.58 7.47 0.34
N ALA A 160 19.92 6.48 -0.50
CA ALA A 160 20.77 6.63 -1.66
C ALA A 160 20.12 7.53 -2.73
N CYS A 161 18.86 7.27 -3.10
CA CYS A 161 18.11 8.13 -4.01
C CYS A 161 18.15 9.60 -3.56
N ARG A 162 17.91 9.84 -2.26
CA ARG A 162 17.96 11.19 -1.70
C ARG A 162 19.35 11.81 -1.78
N ARG A 163 20.42 11.04 -1.50
CA ARG A 163 21.81 11.53 -1.63
C ARG A 163 22.19 11.88 -3.07
N SER A 164 21.63 11.13 -4.03
CA SER A 164 21.80 11.40 -5.46
C SER A 164 20.99 12.62 -5.95
N GLY A 165 20.28 13.31 -5.05
CA GLY A 165 19.50 14.50 -5.39
C GLY A 165 18.15 14.22 -6.04
N LEU A 166 17.71 12.94 -6.10
CA LEU A 166 16.43 12.56 -6.66
C LEU A 166 15.27 12.98 -5.75
N LEU A 167 14.19 13.49 -6.34
CA LEU A 167 12.96 13.71 -5.62
C LEU A 167 12.23 12.38 -5.39
N LEU A 168 11.77 12.15 -4.16
CA LEU A 168 11.07 10.93 -3.80
C LEU A 168 9.58 11.17 -3.60
N GLY A 169 8.76 10.20 -4.01
CA GLY A 169 7.31 10.20 -3.83
C GLY A 169 6.75 8.80 -3.55
N ILE A 170 5.50 8.76 -3.13
CA ILE A 170 4.70 7.54 -2.92
C ILE A 170 3.40 7.65 -3.70
N VAL A 171 3.02 6.59 -4.40
CA VAL A 171 1.65 6.35 -4.88
C VAL A 171 1.29 4.91 -4.52
N SER A 172 0.38 4.72 -3.58
CA SER A 172 0.05 3.38 -3.07
C SER A 172 -1.43 3.19 -2.78
N ASN A 173 -1.95 2.01 -3.08
CA ASN A 173 -3.23 1.56 -2.55
C ASN A 173 -3.02 1.28 -1.07
N ALA A 174 -3.51 2.18 -0.21
CA ALA A 174 -3.14 2.20 1.20
C ALA A 174 -4.18 2.90 2.06
N GLN A 175 -4.09 2.73 3.37
CA GLN A 175 -5.02 3.27 4.35
C GLN A 175 -4.33 4.26 5.31
N PHE A 176 -5.09 4.93 6.15
CA PHE A 176 -4.65 6.01 7.04
C PHE A 176 -3.47 5.64 7.96
N PHE A 177 -3.35 4.36 8.30
CA PHE A 177 -2.31 3.85 9.21
C PHE A 177 -0.97 3.57 8.49
N THR A 178 -0.95 3.48 7.17
CA THR A 178 0.24 3.11 6.39
C THR A 178 1.45 4.00 6.68
N PRO A 179 1.34 5.34 6.78
CA PRO A 179 2.49 6.18 7.13
C PRO A 179 3.12 5.86 8.50
N ALA A 180 2.34 5.29 9.44
CA ALA A 180 2.84 4.95 10.77
C ALA A 180 3.73 3.69 10.80
N ILE A 181 3.67 2.86 9.75
CA ILE A 181 4.51 1.68 9.60
C ILE A 181 6.00 2.09 9.49
N PHE A 182 6.28 3.20 8.83
CA PHE A 182 7.66 3.66 8.62
C PHE A 182 8.37 4.01 9.94
N PRO A 183 7.87 4.90 10.82
CA PRO A 183 8.52 5.09 12.11
C PRO A 183 8.48 3.85 13.01
N ALA A 184 7.49 2.96 12.83
CA ALA A 184 7.42 1.72 13.60
C ALA A 184 8.54 0.74 13.24
N LEU A 185 8.83 0.56 11.95
CA LEU A 185 9.69 -0.51 11.43
C LEU A 185 10.99 0.00 10.80
N PHE A 186 10.99 1.19 10.18
CA PHE A 186 12.20 1.83 9.64
C PHE A 186 12.88 2.75 10.64
N GLY A 187 12.22 3.09 11.77
CA GLY A 187 12.74 4.05 12.74
C GLY A 187 12.77 5.50 12.25
N SER A 188 12.15 5.80 11.12
CA SER A 188 12.10 7.13 10.51
C SER A 188 10.76 7.35 9.83
N THR A 189 10.23 8.57 9.86
CA THR A 189 9.04 8.93 9.09
C THR A 189 9.38 9.03 7.61
N LEU A 190 8.38 8.92 6.72
CA LEU A 190 8.56 9.15 5.29
C LEU A 190 9.17 10.52 5.00
N GLU A 191 8.78 11.55 5.74
CA GLU A 191 9.34 12.90 5.60
C GLU A 191 10.84 12.93 5.93
N GLN A 192 11.27 12.24 6.99
CA GLN A 192 12.69 12.09 7.34
C GLN A 192 13.46 11.29 6.29
N LEU A 193 12.79 10.38 5.60
CA LEU A 193 13.35 9.63 4.46
C LEU A 193 13.33 10.42 3.13
N GLY A 194 12.88 11.69 3.13
CA GLY A 194 12.88 12.57 1.95
C GLY A 194 11.56 12.62 1.18
N ILE A 195 10.49 12.04 1.72
CA ILE A 195 9.17 12.00 1.09
C ILE A 195 8.19 12.86 1.90
N PRO A 196 8.07 14.17 1.61
CA PRO A 196 7.18 15.06 2.35
C PRO A 196 5.70 14.71 2.10
N PRO A 197 4.79 15.13 2.99
CA PRO A 197 3.36 14.81 2.91
C PRO A 197 2.70 15.12 1.56
N ALA A 198 3.13 16.18 0.86
CA ALA A 198 2.62 16.56 -0.46
C ALA A 198 2.91 15.49 -1.54
N ARG A 199 3.99 14.72 -1.40
CA ARG A 199 4.37 13.64 -2.32
C ARG A 199 4.01 12.24 -1.80
N GLN A 200 3.04 12.15 -0.87
CA GLN A 200 2.50 10.89 -0.34
C GLN A 200 1.04 10.73 -0.79
N ILE A 201 0.82 10.07 -1.91
CA ILE A 201 -0.49 9.87 -2.54
C ILE A 201 -1.01 8.48 -2.14
N TYR A 202 -2.11 8.46 -1.37
CA TYR A 202 -2.75 7.24 -0.87
C TYR A 202 -4.17 7.13 -1.40
N SER A 203 -4.54 5.97 -1.92
CA SER A 203 -5.84 5.68 -2.57
C SER A 203 -7.05 6.08 -1.71
N TYR A 204 -7.03 5.76 -0.40
CA TYR A 204 -8.15 6.04 0.50
C TYR A 204 -8.53 7.53 0.58
N ARG A 205 -7.56 8.45 0.37
CA ARG A 205 -7.81 9.90 0.41
C ARG A 205 -8.60 10.41 -0.79
N TYR A 206 -8.53 9.67 -1.90
CA TYR A 206 -9.15 10.05 -3.17
C TYR A 206 -10.35 9.18 -3.54
N GLY A 207 -10.61 8.11 -2.80
CA GLY A 207 -11.65 7.15 -3.11
C GLY A 207 -11.41 6.41 -4.43
N ARG A 208 -10.15 6.32 -4.87
CA ARG A 208 -9.72 5.71 -6.13
C ARG A 208 -8.46 4.88 -5.89
N ALA A 209 -8.43 3.67 -6.42
CA ALA A 209 -7.30 2.76 -6.32
C ALA A 209 -6.56 2.62 -7.66
N LYS A 210 -5.27 2.33 -7.64
CA LYS A 210 -4.56 1.82 -8.81
C LYS A 210 -5.30 0.57 -9.35
N PRO A 211 -5.42 0.40 -10.65
CA PRO A 211 -4.73 1.07 -11.75
C PRO A 211 -5.38 2.36 -12.27
N ASP A 212 -6.29 3.02 -11.50
CA ASP A 212 -6.77 4.35 -11.91
C ASP A 212 -5.58 5.32 -11.98
N THR A 213 -5.37 5.93 -13.15
CA THR A 213 -4.27 6.87 -13.37
C THR A 213 -4.42 8.16 -12.57
N TYR A 214 -5.57 8.41 -11.97
CA TYR A 214 -5.83 9.59 -11.15
C TYR A 214 -4.77 9.82 -10.07
N LEU A 215 -4.34 8.76 -9.37
CA LEU A 215 -3.31 8.89 -8.32
C LEU A 215 -1.94 9.30 -8.90
N PHE A 216 -1.64 8.85 -10.11
CA PHE A 216 -0.42 9.23 -10.82
C PHE A 216 -0.51 10.69 -11.30
N GLU A 217 -1.67 11.18 -11.70
CA GLU A 217 -1.86 12.58 -12.04
C GLU A 217 -1.68 13.50 -10.81
N GLU A 218 -2.08 13.05 -9.61
CA GLU A 218 -1.85 13.82 -8.38
C GLU A 218 -0.35 13.97 -8.06
N ILE A 219 0.44 12.89 -8.11
CA ILE A 219 1.89 12.99 -7.90
C ILE A 219 2.59 13.80 -9.01
N LYS A 220 2.12 13.71 -10.26
CA LYS A 220 2.65 14.51 -11.37
C LYS A 220 2.49 16.01 -11.13
N LYS A 221 1.37 16.46 -10.57
CA LYS A 221 1.16 17.88 -10.22
C LYS A 221 2.25 18.37 -9.26
N GLU A 222 2.55 17.57 -8.23
CA GLU A 222 3.59 17.90 -7.25
C GLU A 222 4.99 17.94 -7.88
N LEU A 223 5.31 16.97 -8.76
CA LEU A 223 6.60 16.93 -9.45
C LEU A 223 6.76 18.05 -10.49
N THR A 224 5.68 18.36 -11.22
CA THR A 224 5.68 19.48 -12.19
C THR A 224 5.90 20.82 -11.47
N GLY A 225 5.39 20.98 -10.25
CA GLY A 225 5.70 22.13 -9.40
C GLY A 225 7.18 22.29 -9.06
N GLN A 226 7.96 21.21 -9.21
CA GLN A 226 9.43 21.18 -9.06
C GLN A 226 10.16 21.13 -10.43
N ALA A 227 9.46 21.42 -11.52
CA ALA A 227 9.95 21.37 -12.90
C ALA A 227 10.41 19.99 -13.39
N ILE A 228 9.87 18.89 -12.79
CA ILE A 228 10.17 17.51 -13.18
C ILE A 228 8.99 16.95 -14.00
N GLY A 229 9.31 16.49 -15.22
CA GLY A 229 8.37 15.84 -16.11
C GLY A 229 8.15 14.36 -15.77
N ALA A 230 7.04 13.79 -16.24
CA ALA A 230 6.74 12.37 -16.09
C ALA A 230 7.82 11.49 -16.75
N ASP A 231 8.33 11.89 -17.90
CA ASP A 231 9.39 11.21 -18.66
C ASP A 231 10.74 11.12 -17.93
N ARG A 232 10.95 11.98 -16.92
CA ARG A 232 12.12 11.99 -16.01
C ARG A 232 11.80 11.41 -14.62
N THR A 233 10.63 10.81 -14.47
CA THR A 233 10.17 10.16 -13.25
C THR A 233 10.09 8.66 -13.48
N ILE A 234 10.72 7.86 -12.61
CA ILE A 234 10.54 6.41 -12.61
C ILE A 234 9.61 5.98 -11.46
N TYR A 235 8.61 5.19 -11.78
CA TYR A 235 7.73 4.57 -10.81
C TYR A 235 8.16 3.13 -10.54
N VAL A 236 8.27 2.75 -9.28
CA VAL A 236 8.70 1.41 -8.85
C VAL A 236 7.58 0.73 -8.12
N GLY A 237 7.15 -0.44 -8.59
CA GLY A 237 6.10 -1.23 -7.96
C GLY A 237 6.17 -2.71 -8.35
N ASN A 238 5.32 -3.55 -7.76
CA ASN A 238 5.38 -5.02 -7.88
C ASN A 238 4.22 -5.64 -8.68
N ASP A 239 3.31 -4.83 -9.21
CA ASP A 239 2.14 -5.30 -9.97
C ASP A 239 2.17 -4.74 -11.41
N MET A 240 2.22 -5.62 -12.41
CA MET A 240 2.29 -5.22 -13.82
C MET A 240 1.11 -4.35 -14.26
N ARG A 241 -0.09 -4.55 -13.70
CA ARG A 241 -1.27 -3.75 -14.03
C ARG A 241 -1.39 -2.50 -13.17
N ASN A 242 -1.34 -2.68 -11.85
CA ASN A 242 -1.64 -1.59 -10.92
C ASN A 242 -0.50 -0.57 -10.86
N ASP A 243 0.73 -1.01 -11.10
CA ASP A 243 1.92 -0.18 -11.01
C ASP A 243 2.48 0.14 -12.39
N ILE A 244 2.92 -0.88 -13.12
CA ILE A 244 3.70 -0.69 -14.35
C ILE A 244 2.84 -0.11 -15.48
N TRP A 245 1.69 -0.73 -15.78
CA TRP A 245 0.77 -0.22 -16.80
C TRP A 245 0.26 1.18 -16.44
N ALA A 246 -0.19 1.40 -15.21
CA ALA A 246 -0.78 2.67 -14.82
C ALA A 246 0.24 3.82 -14.81
N ALA A 247 1.50 3.55 -14.42
CA ALA A 247 2.59 4.52 -14.49
C ALA A 247 2.96 4.84 -15.95
N ALA A 248 3.07 3.82 -16.83
CA ALA A 248 3.34 3.98 -18.24
C ALA A 248 2.26 4.81 -18.94
N GLU A 249 0.96 4.52 -18.69
CA GLU A 249 -0.16 5.33 -19.19
C GLU A 249 -0.09 6.79 -18.73
N SER A 250 0.53 7.04 -17.59
CA SER A 250 0.75 8.39 -17.06
C SER A 250 2.02 9.05 -17.62
N GLY A 251 2.74 8.40 -18.54
CA GLY A 251 3.96 8.89 -19.19
C GLY A 251 5.23 8.77 -18.35
N MET A 252 5.20 8.01 -17.25
CA MET A 252 6.37 7.75 -16.41
C MET A 252 7.20 6.60 -16.94
N ARG A 253 8.49 6.58 -16.59
CA ARG A 253 9.34 5.40 -16.68
C ARG A 253 8.92 4.38 -15.61
N THR A 254 9.20 3.11 -15.84
CA THR A 254 8.68 2.02 -15.03
C THR A 254 9.76 1.07 -14.55
N ALA A 255 9.67 0.67 -13.28
CA ALA A 255 10.52 -0.36 -12.70
C ALA A 255 9.67 -1.42 -11.99
N LEU A 256 9.73 -2.66 -12.46
CA LEU A 256 9.12 -3.78 -11.77
C LEU A 256 10.03 -4.26 -10.64
N PHE A 257 9.54 -4.13 -9.40
CA PHE A 257 10.19 -4.75 -8.25
C PHE A 257 9.68 -6.19 -8.07
N ALA A 258 10.52 -7.16 -8.40
CA ALA A 258 10.22 -8.59 -8.36
C ALA A 258 10.93 -9.29 -7.18
N GLY A 259 11.02 -8.63 -6.02
CA GLY A 259 11.78 -9.11 -4.87
C GLY A 259 11.08 -10.17 -4.03
N ASP A 260 9.74 -10.21 -4.00
CA ASP A 260 8.98 -11.17 -3.19
C ASP A 260 7.84 -11.84 -3.98
N ARG A 261 7.91 -13.17 -4.07
CA ARG A 261 6.90 -13.99 -4.77
C ARG A 261 5.49 -13.88 -4.18
N ARG A 262 5.34 -13.56 -2.89
CA ARG A 262 4.02 -13.35 -2.26
C ARG A 262 3.28 -12.19 -2.91
N SER A 263 3.99 -11.13 -3.23
CA SER A 263 3.42 -9.85 -3.68
C SER A 263 3.56 -9.60 -5.18
N LEU A 264 4.49 -10.27 -5.88
CA LEU A 264 4.68 -10.08 -7.32
C LEU A 264 3.42 -10.47 -8.11
N ARG A 265 2.93 -9.57 -8.96
CA ARG A 265 1.74 -9.77 -9.79
C ARG A 265 2.07 -9.51 -11.26
N MET A 266 2.35 -10.58 -11.99
CA MET A 266 2.66 -10.50 -13.44
C MET A 266 1.44 -10.24 -14.31
N ARG A 267 0.22 -10.52 -13.84
CA ARG A 267 -1.05 -10.25 -14.54
C ARG A 267 -1.09 -10.73 -16.02
N ARG A 268 -0.46 -11.86 -16.33
CA ARG A 268 -0.24 -12.34 -17.71
C ARG A 268 -1.52 -12.48 -18.54
N ASP A 269 -2.66 -12.67 -17.88
CA ASP A 269 -3.97 -12.83 -18.52
C ASP A 269 -4.71 -11.48 -18.71
N ASP A 270 -4.12 -10.35 -18.27
CA ASP A 270 -4.71 -9.03 -18.44
C ASP A 270 -4.22 -8.40 -19.76
N PRO A 271 -5.13 -8.11 -20.73
CA PRO A 271 -4.74 -7.57 -22.02
C PRO A 271 -4.04 -6.21 -21.95
N ARG A 272 -4.21 -5.45 -20.84
CA ARG A 272 -3.54 -4.16 -20.65
C ARG A 272 -2.03 -4.29 -20.47
N VAL A 273 -1.56 -5.45 -20.03
CA VAL A 273 -0.13 -5.68 -19.75
C VAL A 273 0.57 -6.57 -20.78
N SER A 274 -0.17 -7.13 -21.76
CA SER A 274 0.36 -8.10 -22.73
C SER A 274 1.55 -7.57 -23.53
N ASP A 275 1.54 -6.27 -23.86
CA ASP A 275 2.54 -5.61 -24.70
C ASP A 275 3.42 -4.63 -23.92
N ILE A 276 3.36 -4.68 -22.58
CA ILE A 276 4.15 -3.78 -21.73
C ILE A 276 5.33 -4.53 -21.12
N GLU A 277 6.51 -4.02 -21.42
CA GLU A 277 7.75 -4.38 -20.73
C GLU A 277 8.16 -3.23 -19.79
N PRO A 278 8.46 -3.51 -18.51
CA PRO A 278 9.05 -2.49 -17.63
C PRO A 278 10.40 -2.01 -18.20
N ASP A 279 10.71 -0.72 -18.08
CA ASP A 279 12.05 -0.22 -18.46
C ASP A 279 13.14 -0.90 -17.63
N VAL A 280 12.83 -1.16 -16.34
CA VAL A 280 13.72 -1.82 -15.39
C VAL A 280 12.99 -2.98 -14.71
N THR A 281 13.70 -4.06 -14.41
CA THR A 281 13.24 -5.14 -13.53
C THR A 281 14.34 -5.45 -12.52
N VAL A 282 13.99 -5.33 -11.23
CA VAL A 282 14.92 -5.62 -10.12
C VAL A 282 14.30 -6.59 -9.13
N THR A 283 15.12 -7.45 -8.53
CA THR A 283 14.72 -8.40 -7.49
C THR A 283 15.27 -8.01 -6.12
N ASP A 284 16.15 -7.02 -6.07
CA ASP A 284 16.84 -6.57 -4.86
C ASP A 284 17.11 -5.07 -4.91
N TRP A 285 16.91 -4.39 -3.80
CA TRP A 285 17.10 -2.94 -3.69
C TRP A 285 18.56 -2.52 -3.83
N SER A 286 19.54 -3.38 -3.49
CA SER A 286 20.97 -3.07 -3.68
C SER A 286 21.31 -2.91 -5.16
N ARG A 287 20.66 -3.69 -6.03
CA ARG A 287 20.82 -3.57 -7.49
C ARG A 287 20.26 -2.26 -8.03
N PHE A 288 19.07 -1.88 -7.58
CA PHE A 288 18.48 -0.61 -7.96
C PHE A 288 19.32 0.57 -7.46
N THR A 289 19.81 0.50 -6.23
CA THR A 289 20.70 1.49 -5.63
C THR A 289 22.00 1.65 -6.43
N ALA A 290 22.62 0.54 -6.81
CA ALA A 290 23.85 0.57 -7.62
C ALA A 290 23.61 1.20 -9.01
N ALA A 291 22.42 0.99 -9.59
CA ALA A 291 22.07 1.55 -10.89
C ALA A 291 21.79 3.07 -10.86
N ILE A 292 21.28 3.60 -9.74
CA ILE A 292 21.07 5.04 -9.54
C ILE A 292 22.42 5.79 -9.47
N GLY A 293 23.49 5.10 -9.13
CA GLY A 293 24.79 5.67 -8.83
C GLY A 293 24.84 6.22 -7.41
N ASP A 294 25.67 5.65 -6.56
CA ASP A 294 26.01 6.29 -5.28
C ASP A 294 26.96 7.45 -5.62
N PRO A 295 26.59 8.71 -5.37
CA PRO A 295 27.57 9.80 -5.50
C PRO A 295 28.62 9.57 -4.42
N THR A 296 29.78 9.03 -4.84
CA THR A 296 30.98 8.88 -4.01
C THR A 296 31.47 10.23 -3.47
#